data_8f6a79ce5507d74e717486e62d49f358
#
_entry.id   8f6a79ce5507d74e717486e62d49f358
#
_cell.length_a   1.000
_cell.length_b   1.000
_cell.length_c   1.000
_cell.angle_alpha   90.00
_cell.angle_beta   90.00
_cell.angle_gamma   90.00
#
_symmetry.space_group_name_H-M   'P 1'
#
loop_
_entity.id
_entity.type
_entity.pdbx_description
1 polymer ?
#
loop_
_entity_poly.entity_id
_entity_poly.type
_entity_poly.pdbx_seq_one_letter_code
_entity_poly.pdbx_strand_id
1 'polypeptide(L)'
;MKPNSFKSALPHIIAVLLFTVISFAYFFPVLEGKKINAHDTKVYEGSSKEISDYREKHGGEPLWTNSMFSGMPAYMISVKYPGNLFKHLDNFLKVFKTPVAALFLSMAGFYIMLLLFGVNPWLAM
;
A
#
# COMPACT_ATOMS: atom_id res chain seq x y z
N MET A 1 -28.37 -31.67 1.67
CA MET A 1 -27.00 -31.91 1.10
C MET A 1 -26.14 -30.71 1.44
N LYS A 2 -25.08 -30.87 2.25
CA LYS A 2 -24.11 -29.78 2.47
C LYS A 2 -23.44 -29.49 1.11
N PRO A 3 -23.46 -28.23 0.61
CA PRO A 3 -22.72 -27.92 -0.60
C PRO A 3 -21.25 -28.27 -0.35
N ASN A 4 -20.62 -28.97 -1.32
CA ASN A 4 -19.20 -29.29 -1.24
C ASN A 4 -18.44 -27.98 -0.96
N SER A 5 -17.85 -27.83 0.19
CA SER A 5 -17.12 -26.63 0.67
C SER A 5 -16.12 -26.11 -0.38
N PHE A 6 -15.54 -27.02 -1.14
CA PHE A 6 -14.60 -26.69 -2.23
C PHE A 6 -15.29 -25.95 -3.40
N LYS A 7 -16.51 -26.35 -3.80
CA LYS A 7 -17.23 -25.65 -4.88
C LYS A 7 -17.63 -24.22 -4.50
N SER A 8 -17.88 -23.99 -3.23
CA SER A 8 -18.19 -22.65 -2.70
C SER A 8 -16.93 -21.78 -2.62
N ALA A 9 -15.77 -22.35 -2.32
CA ALA A 9 -14.51 -21.60 -2.22
C ALA A 9 -13.86 -21.31 -3.60
N LEU A 10 -14.19 -22.08 -4.62
CA LEU A 10 -13.57 -22.01 -5.94
C LEU A 10 -13.56 -20.60 -6.55
N PRO A 11 -14.68 -19.85 -6.62
CA PRO A 11 -14.67 -18.50 -7.20
C PRO A 11 -13.75 -17.54 -6.44
N HIS A 12 -13.66 -17.67 -5.11
CA HIS A 12 -12.79 -16.81 -4.30
C HIS A 12 -11.30 -17.09 -4.55
N ILE A 13 -10.94 -18.35 -4.73
CA ILE A 13 -9.57 -18.76 -5.08
C ILE A 13 -9.20 -18.22 -6.46
N ILE A 14 -10.10 -18.37 -7.43
CA ILE A 14 -9.88 -17.86 -8.80
C ILE A 14 -9.76 -16.34 -8.79
N ALA A 15 -10.60 -15.62 -8.03
CA ALA A 15 -10.51 -14.17 -7.91
C ALA A 15 -9.13 -13.72 -7.38
N VAL A 16 -8.64 -14.33 -6.30
CA VAL A 16 -7.33 -14.00 -5.73
C VAL A 16 -6.21 -14.27 -6.73
N LEU A 17 -6.24 -15.42 -7.43
CA LEU A 17 -5.25 -15.74 -8.46
C LEU A 17 -5.29 -14.75 -9.63
N LEU A 18 -6.50 -14.41 -10.10
CA LEU A 18 -6.69 -13.46 -11.21
C LEU A 18 -6.16 -12.07 -10.83
N PHE A 19 -6.50 -11.55 -9.65
CA PHE A 19 -6.03 -10.26 -9.17
C PHE A 19 -4.51 -10.23 -9.00
N THR A 20 -3.93 -11.33 -8.53
CA THR A 20 -2.47 -11.48 -8.44
C THR A 20 -1.84 -11.40 -9.83
N VAL A 21 -2.32 -12.18 -10.80
CA VAL A 21 -1.80 -12.18 -12.16
C VAL A 21 -1.93 -10.81 -12.81
N ILE A 22 -3.09 -10.15 -12.70
CA ILE A 22 -3.31 -8.81 -13.27
C ILE A 22 -2.34 -7.80 -12.64
N SER A 23 -2.18 -7.82 -11.31
CA SER A 23 -1.30 -6.89 -10.60
C SER A 23 0.16 -7.03 -11.01
N PHE A 24 0.64 -8.26 -11.17
CA PHE A 24 2.00 -8.52 -11.63
C PHE A 24 2.18 -8.21 -13.12
N ALA A 25 1.20 -8.52 -13.96
CA ALA A 25 1.26 -8.21 -15.38
C ALA A 25 1.28 -6.70 -15.63
N TYR A 26 0.44 -5.94 -14.92
CA TYR A 26 0.39 -4.49 -15.06
C TYR A 26 1.68 -3.81 -14.59
N PHE A 27 2.26 -4.25 -13.49
CA PHE A 27 3.49 -3.72 -12.94
C PHE A 27 4.74 -4.55 -13.29
N PHE A 28 4.71 -5.29 -14.40
CA PHE A 28 5.84 -6.09 -14.87
C PHE A 28 7.18 -5.32 -14.92
N PRO A 29 7.23 -4.03 -15.37
CA PRO A 29 8.47 -3.26 -15.36
C PRO A 29 9.08 -3.06 -13.96
N VAL A 30 8.26 -3.06 -12.91
CA VAL A 30 8.75 -2.97 -11.52
C VAL A 30 9.44 -4.27 -11.07
N LEU A 31 9.01 -5.41 -11.62
CA LEU A 31 9.67 -6.70 -11.39
C LEU A 31 11.05 -6.75 -12.04
N GLU A 32 11.22 -6.10 -13.19
CA GLU A 32 12.51 -5.91 -13.87
C GLU A 32 13.45 -4.92 -13.14
N GLY A 33 13.05 -4.39 -11.97
CA GLY A 33 13.83 -3.45 -11.19
C GLY A 33 13.67 -1.98 -11.60
N LYS A 34 12.80 -1.68 -12.57
CA LYS A 34 12.47 -0.28 -12.92
C LYS A 34 11.71 0.38 -11.77
N LYS A 35 12.05 1.62 -11.45
CA LYS A 35 11.36 2.43 -10.44
C LYS A 35 10.33 3.32 -11.10
N ILE A 36 9.16 3.44 -10.49
CA ILE A 36 8.17 4.43 -10.90
C ILE A 36 8.71 5.80 -10.51
N ASN A 37 8.92 6.65 -11.52
CA ASN A 37 9.39 8.01 -11.32
C ASN A 37 8.20 8.92 -11.02
N ALA A 38 7.61 8.80 -9.82
CA ALA A 38 6.54 9.68 -9.40
C ALA A 38 7.09 11.03 -8.94
N HIS A 39 6.55 12.13 -9.47
CA HIS A 39 6.93 13.49 -9.08
C HIS A 39 6.79 13.70 -7.57
N ASP A 40 5.67 13.25 -7.00
CA ASP A 40 5.36 13.38 -5.58
C ASP A 40 6.38 12.69 -4.67
N THR A 41 6.92 11.54 -5.10
CA THR A 41 7.97 10.85 -4.35
C THR A 41 9.23 11.68 -4.26
N LYS A 42 9.64 12.33 -5.34
CA LYS A 42 10.82 13.21 -5.35
C LYS A 42 10.60 14.46 -4.50
N VAL A 43 9.41 15.06 -4.59
CA VAL A 43 9.04 16.21 -3.75
C VAL A 43 9.07 15.82 -2.27
N TYR A 44 8.50 14.66 -1.93
CA TYR A 44 8.54 14.14 -0.57
C TYR A 44 9.98 13.87 -0.09
N GLU A 45 10.81 13.23 -0.89
CA GLU A 45 12.23 12.97 -0.55
C GLU A 45 12.98 14.27 -0.28
N GLY A 46 12.78 15.29 -1.11
CA GLY A 46 13.38 16.61 -0.91
C GLY A 46 12.90 17.31 0.35
N SER A 47 11.60 17.36 0.57
CA SER A 47 10.99 18.06 1.72
C SER A 47 11.24 17.36 3.05
N SER A 48 11.38 16.02 3.05
CA SER A 48 11.61 15.22 4.25
C SER A 48 13.09 15.03 4.60
N LYS A 49 14.02 15.49 3.74
CA LYS A 49 15.45 15.26 3.91
C LYS A 49 15.99 15.83 5.21
N GLU A 50 15.71 17.11 5.49
CA GLU A 50 16.15 17.78 6.74
C GLU A 50 15.69 17.00 7.98
N ILE A 51 14.44 16.51 7.95
CA ILE A 51 13.85 15.72 9.04
C ILE A 51 14.58 14.36 9.18
N SER A 52 14.91 13.71 8.06
CA SER A 52 15.64 12.44 8.05
C SER A 52 17.05 12.60 8.57
N ASP A 53 17.76 13.64 8.13
CA ASP A 53 19.14 13.97 8.59
C ASP A 53 19.16 14.28 10.10
N TYR A 54 18.14 14.97 10.61
CA TYR A 54 17.99 15.22 12.05
C TYR A 54 17.82 13.92 12.85
N ARG A 55 16.97 13.01 12.36
CA ARG A 55 16.76 11.69 13.01
C ARG A 55 18.04 10.88 13.10
N GLU A 56 18.83 10.87 12.03
CA GLU A 56 20.11 10.13 11.99
C GLU A 56 21.11 10.70 12.98
N LYS A 57 21.15 12.03 13.13
CA LYS A 57 22.13 12.70 14.03
C LYS A 57 21.72 12.66 15.49
N HIS A 58 20.42 12.79 15.78
CA HIS A 58 19.94 13.04 17.16
C HIS A 58 19.10 11.89 17.73
N GLY A 59 18.73 10.90 16.90
CA GLY A 59 17.94 9.74 17.34
C GLY A 59 16.48 10.05 17.71
N GLY A 60 16.00 11.30 17.46
CA GLY A 60 14.66 11.75 17.81
C GLY A 60 13.94 12.45 16.66
N GLU A 61 12.64 12.76 16.84
CA GLU A 61 11.84 13.49 15.86
C GLU A 61 12.02 15.01 16.04
N PRO A 62 12.31 15.78 14.97
CA PRO A 62 12.31 17.23 15.05
C PRO A 62 10.86 17.74 15.15
N LEU A 63 10.68 18.83 15.88
CA LEU A 63 9.37 19.49 15.97
C LEU A 63 9.11 20.44 14.81
N TRP A 64 10.18 20.98 14.21
CA TRP A 64 10.14 21.98 13.15
C TRP A 64 11.10 21.66 12.03
N THR A 65 10.77 22.07 10.80
CA THR A 65 11.64 22.01 9.62
C THR A 65 11.55 23.31 8.82
N ASN A 66 12.67 23.70 8.22
CA ASN A 66 12.73 24.89 7.34
C ASN A 66 12.66 24.50 5.84
N SER A 67 12.51 23.21 5.53
CA SER A 67 12.58 22.71 4.15
C SER A 67 11.45 23.19 3.24
N MET A 68 10.30 23.65 3.80
CA MET A 68 9.15 24.12 3.03
C MET A 68 8.52 25.37 3.67
N PHE A 69 7.96 26.25 2.82
CA PHE A 69 7.14 27.42 3.22
C PHE A 69 7.80 28.32 4.27
N SER A 70 9.13 28.48 4.23
CA SER A 70 9.91 29.24 5.23
C SER A 70 9.83 28.68 6.65
N GLY A 71 9.39 27.44 6.78
CA GLY A 71 9.30 26.72 8.05
C GLY A 71 7.89 26.26 8.37
N MET A 72 7.80 25.00 8.87
CA MET A 72 6.55 24.40 9.28
C MET A 72 6.77 23.26 10.30
N PRO A 73 5.74 22.83 11.02
CA PRO A 73 5.85 21.68 11.91
C PRO A 73 6.26 20.41 11.16
N ALA A 74 7.34 19.75 11.61
CA ALA A 74 7.93 18.59 10.93
C ALA A 74 6.96 17.41 10.79
N TYR A 75 6.03 17.24 11.74
CA TYR A 75 5.03 16.16 11.71
C TYR A 75 4.04 16.27 10.53
N MET A 76 3.90 17.44 9.90
CA MET A 76 3.05 17.62 8.72
C MET A 76 3.69 17.04 7.45
N ILE A 77 5.02 16.88 7.44
CA ILE A 77 5.76 16.33 6.30
C ILE A 77 6.10 14.85 6.55
N SER A 78 6.77 14.56 7.65
CA SER A 78 7.26 13.22 7.97
C SER A 78 7.39 13.03 9.46
N VAL A 79 6.78 11.96 9.98
CA VAL A 79 6.91 11.56 11.38
C VAL A 79 6.91 10.04 11.49
N LYS A 80 7.70 9.51 12.44
CA LYS A 80 7.73 8.09 12.75
C LYS A 80 7.14 7.86 14.12
N TYR A 81 5.93 7.29 14.16
CA TYR A 81 5.29 6.88 15.41
C TYR A 81 5.59 5.39 15.67
N PRO A 82 6.42 5.05 16.67
CA PRO A 82 6.74 3.64 16.97
C PRO A 82 5.51 2.82 17.38
N GLY A 83 4.52 3.45 18.03
CA GLY A 83 3.26 2.81 18.45
C GLY A 83 2.15 2.78 17.39
N ASN A 84 2.43 3.09 16.11
CA ASN A 84 1.41 3.11 15.08
C ASN A 84 1.03 1.68 14.64
N LEU A 85 -0.08 1.17 15.18
CA LEU A 85 -0.62 -0.15 14.84
C LEU A 85 -0.98 -0.28 13.35
N PHE A 86 -1.46 0.80 12.71
CA PHE A 86 -1.78 0.79 11.29
C PHE A 86 -0.56 0.56 10.41
N LYS A 87 0.64 0.96 10.84
CA LYS A 87 1.87 0.65 10.12
C LYS A 87 2.16 -0.85 10.09
N HIS A 88 1.88 -1.56 11.18
CA HIS A 88 2.04 -3.01 11.22
C HIS A 88 1.01 -3.71 10.33
N LEU A 89 -0.23 -3.22 10.33
CA LEU A 89 -1.27 -3.71 9.43
C LEU A 89 -0.92 -3.43 7.96
N ASP A 90 -0.45 -2.22 7.63
CA ASP A 90 0.01 -1.85 6.30
C ASP A 90 1.17 -2.73 5.81
N ASN A 91 2.15 -3.00 6.67
CA ASN A 91 3.26 -3.90 6.35
C ASN A 91 2.79 -5.34 6.12
N PHE A 92 1.81 -5.81 6.87
CA PHE A 92 1.22 -7.13 6.69
C PHE A 92 0.42 -7.23 5.37
N LEU A 93 -0.33 -6.18 5.04
CA LEU A 93 -1.11 -6.12 3.80
C LEU A 93 -0.24 -5.93 2.55
N LYS A 94 0.94 -5.33 2.68
CA LYS A 94 1.92 -5.18 1.59
C LYS A 94 2.73 -6.46 1.37
N VAL A 95 2.06 -7.56 1.05
CA VAL A 95 2.70 -8.85 0.73
C VAL A 95 3.63 -8.74 -0.49
N PHE A 96 3.35 -7.81 -1.41
CA PHE A 96 4.14 -7.53 -2.62
C PHE A 96 4.78 -6.14 -2.56
N LYS A 97 5.68 -5.85 -3.50
CA LYS A 97 6.21 -4.48 -3.70
C LYS A 97 5.07 -3.47 -3.83
N THR A 98 5.23 -2.31 -3.24
CA THR A 98 4.17 -1.30 -3.03
C THR A 98 3.21 -1.08 -4.20
N PRO A 99 3.63 -0.85 -5.48
CA PRO A 99 2.65 -0.60 -6.53
C PRO A 99 1.80 -1.84 -6.87
N VAL A 100 2.41 -3.04 -6.84
CA VAL A 100 1.71 -4.31 -7.08
C VAL A 100 0.70 -4.59 -5.97
N ALA A 101 1.14 -4.41 -4.69
CA ALA A 101 0.29 -4.58 -3.52
C ALA A 101 -0.92 -3.63 -3.53
N ALA A 102 -0.72 -2.37 -3.89
CA ALA A 102 -1.80 -1.38 -3.93
C ALA A 102 -2.89 -1.77 -4.93
N LEU A 103 -2.52 -2.20 -6.14
CA LEU A 103 -3.49 -2.64 -7.15
C LEU A 103 -4.22 -3.90 -6.70
N PHE A 104 -3.48 -4.90 -6.20
CA PHE A 104 -4.06 -6.13 -5.68
C PHE A 104 -5.08 -5.84 -4.55
N LEU A 105 -4.69 -5.04 -3.56
CA LEU A 105 -5.57 -4.70 -2.43
C LEU A 105 -6.78 -3.89 -2.85
N SER A 106 -6.66 -3.02 -3.86
CA SER A 106 -7.79 -2.26 -4.41
C SER A 106 -8.82 -3.20 -5.06
N MET A 107 -8.37 -4.15 -5.89
CA MET A 107 -9.26 -5.14 -6.50
C MET A 107 -9.87 -6.08 -5.46
N ALA A 108 -9.06 -6.56 -4.52
CA ALA A 108 -9.54 -7.45 -3.44
C ALA A 108 -10.56 -6.73 -2.53
N GLY A 109 -10.31 -5.48 -2.18
CA GLY A 109 -11.23 -4.66 -1.38
C GLY A 109 -12.55 -4.43 -2.09
N PHE A 110 -12.51 -4.11 -3.39
CA PHE A 110 -13.71 -3.94 -4.21
C PHE A 110 -14.50 -5.26 -4.34
N TYR A 111 -13.80 -6.37 -4.56
CA TYR A 111 -14.40 -7.69 -4.58
C TYR A 111 -15.13 -8.03 -3.28
N ILE A 112 -14.48 -7.82 -2.13
CA ILE A 112 -15.09 -8.05 -0.81
C ILE A 112 -16.32 -7.16 -0.63
N MET A 113 -16.24 -5.89 -1.02
CA MET A 113 -17.38 -4.96 -0.96
C MET A 113 -18.57 -5.47 -1.77
N LEU A 114 -18.35 -5.95 -3.01
CA LEU A 114 -19.41 -6.51 -3.84
C LEU A 114 -20.03 -7.77 -3.22
N LEU A 115 -19.21 -8.64 -2.60
CA LEU A 115 -19.72 -9.81 -1.87
C LEU A 115 -20.60 -9.41 -0.69
N LEU A 116 -20.23 -8.36 0.05
CA LEU A 116 -21.02 -7.84 1.17
C LEU A 116 -22.37 -7.27 0.70
N PHE A 117 -22.44 -6.75 -0.53
CA PHE A 117 -23.69 -6.33 -1.17
C PHE A 117 -24.51 -7.51 -1.76
N GLY A 118 -24.05 -8.75 -1.57
CA GLY A 118 -24.77 -9.94 -2.04
C GLY A 118 -24.59 -10.23 -3.54
N VAL A 119 -23.60 -9.60 -4.20
CA VAL A 119 -23.30 -9.89 -5.60
C VAL A 119 -22.73 -11.30 -5.72
N ASN A 120 -23.15 -12.02 -6.77
CA ASN A 120 -22.61 -13.35 -7.05
C ASN A 120 -21.09 -13.30 -7.21
N PRO A 121 -20.32 -14.19 -6.54
CA PRO A 121 -18.85 -14.17 -6.59
C PRO A 121 -18.24 -14.21 -8.00
N TRP A 122 -18.91 -14.86 -8.95
CA TRP A 122 -18.47 -14.91 -10.35
C TRP A 122 -18.67 -13.60 -11.11
N LEU A 123 -19.63 -12.78 -10.70
CA LEU A 123 -19.87 -11.46 -11.28
C LEU A 123 -19.06 -10.36 -10.58
N ALA A 124 -18.57 -10.62 -9.39
CA ALA A 124 -17.80 -9.68 -8.58
C ALA A 124 -16.31 -9.63 -8.96
N MET A 125 -15.82 -10.62 -9.75
CA MET A 125 -14.42 -10.72 -10.19
C MET A 125 -13.98 -9.64 -11.16
#